data_dd0046de08f4b463b244913442921afd
#
_entry.id   dd0046de08f4b463b244913442921afd
#
_cell.length_a   1.000
_cell.length_b   1.000
_cell.length_c   1.000
_cell.angle_alpha   90.00
_cell.angle_beta   90.00
_cell.angle_gamma   90.00
#
_symmetry.space_group_name_H-M   'P 1'
#
loop_
_entity.id
_entity.type
_entity.pdbx_description
1 polymer ?
#
loop_
_entity_poly.entity_id
_entity_poly.type
_entity_poly.pdbx_seq_one_letter_code
_entity_poly.pdbx_strand_id
1 'polypeptide(L)'
;AGHASLVQRACSENEVCFVSVFVNPTQFNNSEDLLRYPRDLEKDAKLLELLGVHFVFAPTPEEMYSKEEMESSFMFDFNGLDEMMEGKMRPGHFNGVVQVVSILFDLVQPTRAYFGEKDFQQLAIIRYLVERSPLANRYKGIKIIGCPIVREESGLAMSSRNERLSSKEKQIAVAISQVLISSLEWAKNDSVFTVQQRVVDAINAIDGLTVEYYDIVDKTT
;
A
#
# COMPACT_ATOMS: atom_id res chain seq x y z
N ALA A 1 10.81 -6.82 -6.30
CA ALA A 1 10.50 -8.13 -5.71
C ALA A 1 9.10 -8.16 -5.08
N GLY A 2 8.71 -7.24 -4.15
CA GLY A 2 7.39 -7.24 -3.51
C GLY A 2 6.23 -7.15 -4.53
N HIS A 3 6.22 -6.16 -5.41
CA HIS A 3 5.21 -6.04 -6.47
C HIS A 3 5.24 -7.24 -7.44
N ALA A 4 6.44 -7.78 -7.74
CA ALA A 4 6.56 -8.94 -8.61
C ALA A 4 5.80 -10.17 -8.06
N SER A 5 5.77 -10.39 -6.75
CA SER A 5 5.03 -11.50 -6.14
C SER A 5 3.50 -11.34 -6.29
N LEU A 6 2.99 -10.10 -6.19
CA LEU A 6 1.57 -9.81 -6.46
C LEU A 6 1.22 -10.14 -7.92
N VAL A 7 2.04 -9.65 -8.85
CA VAL A 7 1.87 -9.87 -10.29
C VAL A 7 1.91 -11.36 -10.61
N GLN A 8 2.90 -12.07 -10.08
CA GLN A 8 3.05 -13.52 -10.28
C GLN A 8 1.82 -14.29 -9.81
N ARG A 9 1.28 -13.92 -8.65
CA ARG A 9 0.04 -14.49 -8.13
C ARG A 9 -1.15 -14.15 -9.03
N ALA A 10 -1.29 -12.89 -9.43
CA ALA A 10 -2.37 -12.47 -10.33
C ALA A 10 -2.35 -13.23 -11.66
N CYS A 11 -1.17 -13.39 -12.28
CA CYS A 11 -1.03 -14.13 -13.54
C CYS A 11 -1.32 -15.63 -13.35
N SER A 12 -0.95 -16.22 -12.21
CA SER A 12 -1.20 -17.65 -11.95
C SER A 12 -2.66 -18.00 -11.63
N GLU A 13 -3.43 -17.04 -11.13
CA GLU A 13 -4.82 -17.24 -10.69
C GLU A 13 -5.86 -16.78 -11.72
N ASN A 14 -5.45 -16.16 -12.84
CA ASN A 14 -6.36 -15.60 -13.84
C ASN A 14 -5.88 -15.86 -15.26
N GLU A 15 -6.83 -16.00 -16.19
CA GLU A 15 -6.55 -16.17 -17.63
C GLU A 15 -5.95 -14.92 -18.25
N VAL A 16 -6.34 -13.73 -17.77
CA VAL A 16 -5.85 -12.44 -18.21
C VAL A 16 -5.32 -11.65 -17.03
N CYS A 17 -4.09 -11.20 -17.12
CA CYS A 17 -3.43 -10.36 -16.13
C CYS A 17 -3.19 -8.96 -16.71
N PHE A 18 -3.71 -7.96 -16.02
CA PHE A 18 -3.59 -6.55 -16.35
C PHE A 18 -2.84 -5.84 -15.20
N VAL A 19 -1.81 -5.07 -15.52
CA VAL A 19 -1.02 -4.35 -14.53
C VAL A 19 -0.99 -2.86 -14.87
N SER A 20 -1.34 -2.02 -13.89
CA SER A 20 -1.14 -0.58 -13.99
C SER A 20 0.23 -0.18 -13.46
N VAL A 21 0.98 0.60 -14.23
CA VAL A 21 2.25 1.24 -13.86
C VAL A 21 2.03 2.74 -13.88
N PHE A 22 1.67 3.30 -12.73
CA PHE A 22 1.30 4.70 -12.62
C PHE A 22 1.76 5.28 -11.28
N VAL A 23 2.45 6.41 -11.33
CA VAL A 23 2.82 7.17 -10.14
C VAL A 23 1.78 8.28 -9.95
N ASN A 24 0.77 7.97 -9.14
CA ASN A 24 -0.39 8.83 -8.94
C ASN A 24 -0.02 10.10 -8.13
N PRO A 25 -0.07 11.30 -8.72
CA PRO A 25 0.32 12.52 -8.02
C PRO A 25 -0.65 12.88 -6.88
N THR A 26 -1.94 12.55 -7.00
CA THR A 26 -2.98 12.98 -6.05
C THR A 26 -2.87 12.33 -4.66
N GLN A 27 -2.10 11.23 -4.54
CA GLN A 27 -1.87 10.54 -3.26
C GLN A 27 -0.59 10.97 -2.53
N PHE A 28 0.22 11.87 -3.11
CA PHE A 28 1.47 12.33 -2.50
C PHE A 28 1.24 13.63 -1.73
N ASN A 29 1.50 13.60 -0.43
CA ASN A 29 1.48 14.80 0.42
C ASN A 29 2.77 15.63 0.31
N ASN A 30 3.87 15.03 -0.17
CA ASN A 30 5.17 15.65 -0.31
C ASN A 30 5.61 15.62 -1.79
N SER A 31 5.79 16.80 -2.38
CA SER A 31 6.24 16.96 -3.76
C SER A 31 7.67 16.41 -4.00
N GLU A 32 8.55 16.44 -3.01
CA GLU A 32 9.89 15.86 -3.14
C GLU A 32 9.82 14.33 -3.19
N ASP A 33 8.91 13.69 -2.44
CA ASP A 33 8.71 12.24 -2.50
C ASP A 33 8.18 11.82 -3.88
N LEU A 34 7.25 12.60 -4.44
CA LEU A 34 6.76 12.40 -5.80
C LEU A 34 7.86 12.54 -6.86
N LEU A 35 8.70 13.56 -6.74
CA LEU A 35 9.80 13.81 -7.69
C LEU A 35 10.89 12.73 -7.62
N ARG A 36 11.18 12.23 -6.43
CA ARG A 36 12.20 11.19 -6.20
C ARG A 36 11.67 9.77 -6.33
N TYR A 37 10.37 9.60 -6.57
CA TYR A 37 9.82 8.25 -6.72
C TYR A 37 10.40 7.56 -7.95
N PRO A 38 10.96 6.33 -7.82
CA PRO A 38 11.56 5.62 -8.94
C PRO A 38 10.57 5.40 -10.08
N ARG A 39 10.98 5.74 -11.30
CA ARG A 39 10.21 5.57 -12.53
C ARG A 39 11.11 5.03 -13.62
N ASP A 40 10.89 3.81 -14.03
CA ASP A 40 11.63 3.17 -15.12
C ASP A 40 10.69 2.19 -15.84
N LEU A 41 9.89 2.75 -16.75
CA LEU A 41 8.86 2.00 -17.46
C LEU A 41 9.47 0.86 -18.31
N GLU A 42 10.65 1.07 -18.88
CA GLU A 42 11.29 0.02 -19.70
C GLU A 42 11.72 -1.18 -18.84
N LYS A 43 12.30 -0.90 -17.68
CA LYS A 43 12.69 -1.94 -16.72
C LYS A 43 11.46 -2.66 -16.18
N ASP A 44 10.41 -1.91 -15.82
CA ASP A 44 9.17 -2.46 -15.32
C ASP A 44 8.49 -3.32 -16.40
N ALA A 45 8.40 -2.84 -17.64
CA ALA A 45 7.80 -3.59 -18.77
C ALA A 45 8.53 -4.92 -19.03
N LYS A 46 9.86 -4.92 -19.06
CA LYS A 46 10.65 -6.15 -19.22
C LYS A 46 10.40 -7.15 -18.10
N LEU A 47 10.31 -6.67 -16.85
CA LEU A 47 10.00 -7.52 -15.71
C LEU A 47 8.57 -8.10 -15.81
N LEU A 48 7.59 -7.27 -16.18
CA LEU A 48 6.19 -7.68 -16.31
C LEU A 48 6.00 -8.70 -17.45
N GLU A 49 6.71 -8.54 -18.56
CA GLU A 49 6.74 -9.52 -19.65
C GLU A 49 7.26 -10.89 -19.17
N LEU A 50 8.39 -10.90 -18.43
CA LEU A 50 8.95 -12.13 -17.84
C LEU A 50 8.02 -12.80 -16.84
N LEU A 51 7.13 -12.04 -16.20
CA LEU A 51 6.12 -12.57 -15.25
C LEU A 51 4.83 -13.04 -15.95
N GLY A 52 4.73 -12.92 -17.27
CA GLY A 52 3.58 -13.35 -18.05
C GLY A 52 2.39 -12.40 -18.00
N VAL A 53 2.64 -11.10 -17.80
CA VAL A 53 1.58 -10.07 -17.84
C VAL A 53 1.08 -9.90 -19.27
N HIS A 54 -0.24 -9.88 -19.45
CA HIS A 54 -0.87 -9.76 -20.77
C HIS A 54 -0.99 -8.30 -21.21
N PHE A 55 -1.32 -7.40 -20.29
CA PHE A 55 -1.52 -5.99 -20.58
C PHE A 55 -0.87 -5.11 -19.50
N VAL A 56 -0.13 -4.10 -19.94
CA VAL A 56 0.43 -3.05 -19.09
C VAL A 56 -0.25 -1.72 -19.43
N PHE A 57 -0.83 -1.07 -18.43
CA PHE A 57 -1.42 0.25 -18.55
C PHE A 57 -0.53 1.27 -17.83
N ALA A 58 0.12 2.13 -18.60
CA ALA A 58 1.08 3.11 -18.10
C ALA A 58 0.68 4.52 -18.56
N PRO A 59 -0.42 5.07 -18.01
CA PRO A 59 -0.93 6.38 -18.41
C PRO A 59 -0.09 7.52 -17.84
N THR A 60 -0.19 8.69 -18.45
CA THR A 60 0.23 9.96 -17.87
C THR A 60 -0.85 10.50 -16.91
N PRO A 61 -0.53 11.46 -16.02
CA PRO A 61 -1.54 12.11 -15.18
C PRO A 61 -2.67 12.76 -15.99
N GLU A 62 -2.36 13.35 -17.14
CA GLU A 62 -3.31 14.00 -18.02
C GLU A 62 -4.25 13.02 -18.74
N GLU A 63 -3.83 11.77 -18.91
CA GLU A 63 -4.67 10.68 -19.43
C GLU A 63 -5.57 10.08 -18.35
N MET A 64 -5.14 10.15 -17.06
CA MET A 64 -5.93 9.64 -15.93
C MET A 64 -6.94 10.64 -15.39
N TYR A 65 -6.62 11.93 -15.43
CA TYR A 65 -7.40 12.96 -14.79
C TYR A 65 -7.65 14.13 -15.73
N SER A 66 -8.88 14.67 -15.74
CA SER A 66 -9.16 16.00 -16.29
C SER A 66 -8.46 17.08 -15.44
N LYS A 67 -8.29 18.28 -15.99
CA LYS A 67 -7.74 19.41 -15.22
C LYS A 67 -8.56 19.71 -13.96
N GLU A 68 -9.90 19.62 -14.07
CA GLU A 68 -10.81 19.84 -12.96
C GLU A 68 -10.64 18.79 -11.85
N GLU A 69 -10.43 17.52 -12.21
CA GLU A 69 -10.16 16.44 -11.25
C GLU A 69 -8.78 16.55 -10.57
N MET A 70 -7.80 17.13 -11.26
CA MET A 70 -6.49 17.41 -10.68
C MET A 70 -6.53 18.60 -9.70
N GLU A 71 -7.36 19.60 -9.98
CA GLU A 71 -7.49 20.82 -9.18
C GLU A 71 -8.54 20.70 -8.07
N SER A 72 -9.53 19.84 -8.24
CA SER A 72 -10.58 19.60 -7.25
C SER A 72 -10.13 18.58 -6.20
N SER A 73 -10.48 18.83 -4.93
CA SER A 73 -10.30 17.84 -3.88
C SER A 73 -11.35 16.75 -4.04
N PHE A 74 -10.96 15.58 -4.56
CA PHE A 74 -11.82 14.40 -4.50
C PHE A 74 -12.05 14.04 -3.03
N MET A 75 -13.31 13.97 -2.64
CA MET A 75 -13.70 13.64 -1.26
C MET A 75 -14.51 12.35 -1.25
N PHE A 76 -14.08 11.41 -0.41
CA PHE A 76 -14.74 10.13 -0.21
C PHE A 76 -15.07 9.95 1.27
N ASP A 77 -16.22 9.40 1.56
CA ASP A 77 -16.62 9.06 2.93
C ASP A 77 -16.02 7.69 3.32
N PHE A 78 -14.99 7.73 4.14
CA PHE A 78 -14.28 6.55 4.64
C PHE A 78 -14.92 5.93 5.88
N ASN A 79 -15.99 6.53 6.40
CA ASN A 79 -16.60 6.10 7.67
C ASN A 79 -15.56 6.01 8.82
N GLY A 80 -14.65 6.98 8.87
CA GLY A 80 -13.60 7.09 9.91
C GLY A 80 -12.34 6.24 9.66
N LEU A 81 -12.28 5.43 8.61
CA LEU A 81 -11.10 4.58 8.33
C LEU A 81 -9.84 5.38 8.02
N ASP A 82 -9.93 6.62 7.62
CA ASP A 82 -8.80 7.52 7.31
C ASP A 82 -8.40 8.42 8.50
N GLU A 83 -9.09 8.34 9.64
CA GLU A 83 -8.83 9.17 10.83
C GLU A 83 -7.77 8.56 11.77
N MET A 84 -7.25 7.38 11.46
CA MET A 84 -6.28 6.65 12.25
C MET A 84 -5.05 6.26 11.43
N MET A 85 -4.01 5.74 12.09
CA MET A 85 -2.82 5.16 11.45
C MET A 85 -2.21 6.12 10.40
N GLU A 86 -1.90 5.61 9.20
CA GLU A 86 -1.33 6.38 8.08
C GLU A 86 -2.27 7.50 7.61
N GLY A 87 -3.59 7.30 7.65
CA GLY A 87 -4.57 8.32 7.25
C GLY A 87 -4.47 9.59 8.07
N LYS A 88 -4.30 9.46 9.40
CA LYS A 88 -4.09 10.57 10.32
C LYS A 88 -2.78 11.31 10.04
N MET A 89 -1.73 10.59 9.67
CA MET A 89 -0.40 11.16 9.38
C MET A 89 -0.29 11.75 7.98
N ARG A 90 -1.16 11.33 7.07
CA ARG A 90 -1.18 11.72 5.66
C ARG A 90 -2.57 12.19 5.21
N PRO A 91 -3.06 13.34 5.69
CA PRO A 91 -4.39 13.85 5.32
C PRO A 91 -4.57 13.94 3.79
N GLY A 92 -5.69 13.42 3.27
CA GLY A 92 -5.99 13.40 1.84
C GLY A 92 -5.33 12.28 1.02
N HIS A 93 -4.34 11.57 1.57
CA HIS A 93 -3.68 10.46 0.87
C HIS A 93 -4.67 9.42 0.35
N PHE A 94 -5.56 8.95 1.20
CA PHE A 94 -6.52 7.92 0.82
C PHE A 94 -7.61 8.40 -0.13
N ASN A 95 -7.91 9.70 -0.16
CA ASN A 95 -8.76 10.26 -1.22
C ASN A 95 -8.12 10.06 -2.61
N GLY A 96 -6.81 10.36 -2.74
CA GLY A 96 -6.07 10.09 -3.98
C GLY A 96 -5.99 8.60 -4.32
N VAL A 97 -5.84 7.72 -3.32
CA VAL A 97 -5.85 6.26 -3.54
C VAL A 97 -7.22 5.78 -4.04
N VAL A 98 -8.31 6.18 -3.39
CA VAL A 98 -9.67 5.78 -3.83
C VAL A 98 -9.99 6.36 -5.20
N GLN A 99 -9.60 7.59 -5.49
CA GLN A 99 -9.79 8.22 -6.79
C GLN A 99 -9.14 7.41 -7.90
N VAL A 100 -7.84 7.11 -7.79
CA VAL A 100 -7.13 6.36 -8.84
C VAL A 100 -7.63 4.93 -8.99
N VAL A 101 -7.91 4.24 -7.86
CA VAL A 101 -8.40 2.86 -7.90
C VAL A 101 -9.80 2.78 -8.50
N SER A 102 -10.67 3.75 -8.21
CA SER A 102 -12.00 3.84 -8.81
C SER A 102 -11.92 3.98 -10.34
N ILE A 103 -11.05 4.86 -10.84
CA ILE A 103 -10.83 5.02 -12.29
C ILE A 103 -10.32 3.71 -12.90
N LEU A 104 -9.34 3.07 -12.27
CA LEU A 104 -8.81 1.78 -12.75
C LEU A 104 -9.88 0.68 -12.77
N PHE A 105 -10.74 0.62 -11.76
CA PHE A 105 -11.84 -0.35 -11.71
C PHE A 105 -12.89 -0.07 -12.79
N ASP A 106 -13.19 1.20 -13.08
CA ASP A 106 -14.11 1.56 -14.15
C ASP A 106 -13.58 1.22 -15.54
N LEU A 107 -12.28 1.44 -15.76
CA LEU A 107 -11.62 1.15 -17.05
C LEU A 107 -11.44 -0.35 -17.30
N VAL A 108 -10.99 -1.09 -16.28
CA VAL A 108 -10.57 -2.50 -16.42
C VAL A 108 -11.70 -3.47 -16.12
N GLN A 109 -12.62 -3.09 -15.22
CA GLN A 109 -13.71 -3.95 -14.72
C GLN A 109 -13.20 -5.35 -14.29
N PRO A 110 -12.22 -5.43 -13.39
CA PRO A 110 -11.55 -6.67 -13.06
C PRO A 110 -12.48 -7.59 -12.26
N THR A 111 -12.34 -8.90 -12.41
CA THR A 111 -12.98 -9.87 -11.52
C THR A 111 -12.26 -10.01 -10.19
N ARG A 112 -10.93 -9.75 -10.18
CA ARG A 112 -10.07 -9.78 -9.00
C ARG A 112 -9.06 -8.63 -9.06
N ALA A 113 -8.80 -8.01 -7.91
CA ALA A 113 -7.77 -7.00 -7.77
C ALA A 113 -6.84 -7.36 -6.59
N TYR A 114 -5.52 -7.28 -6.81
CA TYR A 114 -4.49 -7.76 -5.89
C TYR A 114 -3.79 -6.60 -5.21
N PHE A 115 -3.76 -6.59 -3.88
CA PHE A 115 -3.13 -5.56 -3.07
C PHE A 115 -2.20 -6.18 -2.02
N GLY A 116 -1.11 -5.49 -1.69
CA GLY A 116 -0.19 -5.96 -0.66
C GLY A 116 -0.70 -5.70 0.75
N GLU A 117 -0.63 -6.70 1.64
CA GLU A 117 -0.93 -6.56 3.07
C GLU A 117 0.07 -5.65 3.80
N LYS A 118 1.19 -5.32 3.17
CA LYS A 118 2.13 -4.32 3.67
C LYS A 118 1.47 -2.96 3.86
N ASP A 119 0.66 -2.54 2.90
CA ASP A 119 -0.11 -1.31 2.95
C ASP A 119 -1.50 -1.62 3.51
N PHE A 120 -1.53 -2.05 4.78
CA PHE A 120 -2.68 -2.66 5.46
C PHE A 120 -3.93 -1.76 5.43
N GLN A 121 -3.78 -0.49 5.80
CA GLN A 121 -4.91 0.45 5.82
C GLN A 121 -5.43 0.73 4.42
N GLN A 122 -4.56 0.82 3.42
CA GLN A 122 -4.97 0.92 2.02
C GLN A 122 -5.83 -0.28 1.61
N LEU A 123 -5.40 -1.50 1.94
CA LEU A 123 -6.17 -2.72 1.65
C LEU A 123 -7.54 -2.71 2.33
N ALA A 124 -7.63 -2.26 3.59
CA ALA A 124 -8.88 -2.14 4.33
C ALA A 124 -9.83 -1.13 3.66
N ILE A 125 -9.31 0.04 3.25
CA ILE A 125 -10.06 1.08 2.55
C ILE A 125 -10.58 0.59 1.19
N ILE A 126 -9.77 -0.14 0.41
CA ILE A 126 -10.21 -0.68 -0.87
C ILE A 126 -11.27 -1.77 -0.70
N ARG A 127 -11.19 -2.59 0.34
CA ARG A 127 -12.27 -3.52 0.70
C ARG A 127 -13.55 -2.77 1.07
N TYR A 128 -13.44 -1.73 1.89
CA TYR A 128 -14.58 -0.88 2.23
C TYR A 128 -15.21 -0.25 0.98
N LEU A 129 -14.40 0.28 0.05
CA LEU A 129 -14.86 0.84 -1.22
C LEU A 129 -15.75 -0.16 -1.98
N VAL A 130 -15.35 -1.40 -2.08
CA VAL A 130 -16.01 -2.42 -2.91
C VAL A 130 -17.18 -3.09 -2.17
N GLU A 131 -17.14 -3.20 -0.86
CA GLU A 131 -18.10 -4.03 -0.09
C GLU A 131 -19.15 -3.21 0.66
N ARG A 132 -18.79 -2.03 1.17
CA ARG A 132 -19.60 -1.31 2.17
C ARG A 132 -19.85 0.17 1.87
N SER A 133 -19.09 0.79 0.97
CA SER A 133 -19.23 2.21 0.65
C SER A 133 -20.49 2.49 -0.17
N PRO A 134 -20.87 3.77 -0.32
CA PRO A 134 -21.94 4.16 -1.25
C PRO A 134 -21.69 3.73 -2.71
N LEU A 135 -20.44 3.47 -3.08
CA LEU A 135 -20.05 2.98 -4.41
C LEU A 135 -20.01 1.45 -4.53
N ALA A 136 -20.28 0.70 -3.46
CA ALA A 136 -20.17 -0.77 -3.45
C ALA A 136 -21.01 -1.45 -4.55
N ASN A 137 -22.19 -0.92 -4.86
CA ASN A 137 -23.01 -1.45 -5.95
C ASN A 137 -22.36 -1.31 -7.33
N ARG A 138 -21.53 -0.28 -7.55
CA ARG A 138 -20.79 -0.03 -8.80
C ARG A 138 -19.71 -1.09 -9.02
N TYR A 139 -19.10 -1.56 -7.92
CA TYR A 139 -17.99 -2.51 -7.95
C TYR A 139 -18.39 -3.92 -7.53
N LYS A 140 -19.69 -4.21 -7.55
CA LYS A 140 -20.23 -5.52 -7.17
C LYS A 140 -19.61 -6.64 -8.03
N GLY A 141 -19.04 -7.61 -7.36
CA GLY A 141 -18.42 -8.78 -8.00
C GLY A 141 -16.89 -8.70 -8.10
N ILE A 142 -16.26 -7.54 -7.88
CA ILE A 142 -14.81 -7.43 -7.77
C ILE A 142 -14.36 -8.07 -6.44
N LYS A 143 -13.43 -9.04 -6.51
CA LYS A 143 -12.84 -9.66 -5.33
C LYS A 143 -11.50 -9.00 -5.00
N ILE A 144 -11.37 -8.44 -3.80
CA ILE A 144 -10.12 -7.84 -3.32
C ILE A 144 -9.27 -8.91 -2.64
N ILE A 145 -8.12 -9.20 -3.24
CA ILE A 145 -7.18 -10.22 -2.79
C ILE A 145 -6.00 -9.57 -2.06
N GLY A 146 -5.87 -9.84 -0.76
CA GLY A 146 -4.69 -9.48 0.01
C GLY A 146 -3.53 -10.44 -0.31
N CYS A 147 -2.35 -9.86 -0.55
CA CYS A 147 -1.12 -10.62 -0.78
C CYS A 147 -0.15 -10.43 0.39
N PRO A 148 0.42 -11.51 0.94
CA PRO A 148 1.31 -11.45 2.09
C PRO A 148 2.50 -10.51 1.90
N ILE A 149 3.02 -9.97 3.01
CA ILE A 149 4.22 -9.15 3.01
C ILE A 149 5.42 -10.00 2.56
N VAL A 150 6.11 -9.56 1.53
CA VAL A 150 7.37 -10.14 1.11
C VAL A 150 8.51 -9.43 1.82
N ARG A 151 9.42 -10.21 2.42
CA ARG A 151 10.57 -9.71 3.15
C ARG A 151 11.87 -10.20 2.49
N GLU A 152 12.94 -9.43 2.67
CA GLU A 152 14.31 -9.88 2.42
C GLU A 152 14.69 -10.98 3.42
N GLU A 153 15.77 -11.72 3.16
CA GLU A 153 16.30 -12.71 4.10
C GLU A 153 16.61 -12.10 5.48
N SER A 154 16.98 -10.84 5.51
CA SER A 154 17.20 -10.06 6.72
C SER A 154 15.94 -9.85 7.58
N GLY A 155 14.73 -10.03 7.00
CA GLY A 155 13.45 -9.73 7.61
C GLY A 155 12.91 -8.35 7.24
N LEU A 156 13.68 -7.49 6.56
CA LEU A 156 13.23 -6.18 6.10
C LEU A 156 12.10 -6.35 5.07
N ALA A 157 10.96 -5.67 5.28
CA ALA A 157 9.87 -5.66 4.31
C ALA A 157 10.31 -5.01 3.00
N MET A 158 10.04 -5.66 1.87
CA MET A 158 10.41 -5.14 0.56
C MET A 158 9.62 -3.89 0.20
N SER A 159 10.32 -2.81 -0.15
CA SER A 159 9.78 -1.54 -0.60
C SER A 159 10.71 -0.91 -1.63
N SER A 160 10.16 -0.23 -2.64
CA SER A 160 10.96 0.58 -3.57
C SER A 160 11.70 1.72 -2.85
N ARG A 161 11.16 2.22 -1.73
CA ARG A 161 11.84 3.22 -0.90
C ARG A 161 13.10 2.70 -0.22
N ASN A 162 13.28 1.38 -0.07
CA ASN A 162 14.51 0.80 0.48
C ASN A 162 15.74 1.07 -0.41
N GLU A 163 15.56 1.40 -1.69
CA GLU A 163 16.66 1.81 -2.58
C GLU A 163 17.31 3.12 -2.15
N ARG A 164 16.61 3.94 -1.37
CA ARG A 164 17.11 5.20 -0.81
C ARG A 164 17.94 5.01 0.46
N LEU A 165 17.87 3.84 1.08
CA LEU A 165 18.58 3.53 2.31
C LEU A 165 19.99 3.03 2.00
N SER A 166 20.98 3.54 2.74
CA SER A 166 22.33 2.98 2.78
C SER A 166 22.31 1.55 3.37
N SER A 167 23.38 0.81 3.18
CA SER A 167 23.52 -0.53 3.76
C SER A 167 23.40 -0.54 5.30
N LYS A 168 23.90 0.51 5.96
CA LYS A 168 23.78 0.67 7.41
C LYS A 168 22.33 0.92 7.84
N GLU A 169 21.63 1.80 7.15
CA GLU A 169 20.21 2.10 7.44
C GLU A 169 19.31 0.89 7.20
N LYS A 170 19.57 0.09 6.16
CA LYS A 170 18.86 -1.18 5.93
C LYS A 170 19.03 -2.15 7.10
N GLN A 171 20.27 -2.28 7.62
CA GLN A 171 20.54 -3.13 8.78
C GLN A 171 19.79 -2.65 10.03
N ILE A 172 19.77 -1.35 10.27
CA ILE A 172 19.01 -0.75 11.39
C ILE A 172 17.50 -0.99 11.21
N ALA A 173 16.97 -0.79 10.01
CA ALA A 173 15.55 -0.95 9.71
C ALA A 173 15.02 -2.39 9.91
N VAL A 174 15.89 -3.41 9.87
CA VAL A 174 15.53 -4.81 10.18
C VAL A 174 14.97 -4.95 11.59
N ALA A 175 15.47 -4.16 12.53
CA ALA A 175 15.02 -4.20 13.93
C ALA A 175 13.52 -3.91 14.09
N ILE A 176 12.92 -3.11 13.19
CA ILE A 176 11.48 -2.84 13.21
C ILE A 176 10.70 -4.16 13.10
N SER A 177 11.03 -5.01 12.13
CA SER A 177 10.34 -6.28 11.96
C SER A 177 10.59 -7.25 13.12
N GLN A 178 11.79 -7.23 13.71
CA GLN A 178 12.13 -8.06 14.86
C GLN A 178 11.31 -7.67 16.09
N VAL A 179 11.19 -6.39 16.38
CA VAL A 179 10.37 -5.88 17.48
C VAL A 179 8.89 -6.22 17.26
N LEU A 180 8.37 -6.04 16.03
CA LEU A 180 6.99 -6.37 15.70
C LEU A 180 6.70 -7.87 15.85
N ILE A 181 7.62 -8.75 15.45
CA ILE A 181 7.48 -10.21 15.67
C ILE A 181 7.52 -10.53 17.16
N SER A 182 8.44 -9.91 17.91
CA SER A 182 8.53 -10.11 19.37
C SER A 182 7.27 -9.64 20.10
N SER A 183 6.60 -8.61 19.59
CA SER A 183 5.37 -8.10 20.20
C SER A 183 4.22 -9.13 20.22
N LEU A 184 4.23 -10.13 19.33
CA LEU A 184 3.25 -11.22 19.33
C LEU A 184 3.39 -12.09 20.59
N GLU A 185 4.60 -12.28 21.08
CA GLU A 185 4.83 -12.99 22.34
C GLU A 185 4.42 -12.16 23.55
N TRP A 186 4.68 -10.85 23.51
CA TRP A 186 4.27 -9.94 24.59
C TRP A 186 2.75 -9.88 24.71
N ALA A 187 2.03 -9.85 23.58
CA ALA A 187 0.58 -9.80 23.54
C ALA A 187 -0.12 -11.02 24.16
N LYS A 188 0.61 -12.11 24.45
CA LYS A 188 0.04 -13.27 25.16
C LYS A 188 -0.22 -13.00 26.64
N ASN A 189 0.51 -12.05 27.25
CA ASN A 189 0.48 -11.80 28.68
C ASN A 189 0.21 -10.34 29.04
N ASP A 190 0.44 -9.42 28.13
CA ASP A 190 0.33 -7.98 28.34
C ASP A 190 -0.96 -7.41 27.72
N SER A 191 -1.46 -6.30 28.25
CA SER A 191 -2.57 -5.56 27.65
C SER A 191 -2.16 -4.93 26.31
N VAL A 192 -3.12 -4.64 25.44
CA VAL A 192 -2.89 -3.93 24.16
C VAL A 192 -2.11 -2.64 24.39
N PHE A 193 -2.51 -1.84 25.37
CA PHE A 193 -1.81 -0.59 25.72
C PHE A 193 -0.35 -0.83 26.12
N THR A 194 -0.10 -1.84 26.96
CA THR A 194 1.27 -2.19 27.39
C THR A 194 2.13 -2.63 26.19
N VAL A 195 1.58 -3.45 25.31
CA VAL A 195 2.28 -3.90 24.10
C VAL A 195 2.60 -2.71 23.17
N GLN A 196 1.65 -1.80 22.96
CA GLN A 196 1.86 -0.61 22.15
C GLN A 196 3.02 0.23 22.69
N GLN A 197 2.99 0.55 23.97
CA GLN A 197 4.05 1.35 24.60
C GLN A 197 5.41 0.65 24.49
N ARG A 198 5.45 -0.65 24.78
CA ARG A 198 6.68 -1.44 24.73
C ARG A 198 7.28 -1.51 23.32
N VAL A 199 6.46 -1.59 22.27
CA VAL A 199 6.93 -1.56 20.87
C VAL A 199 7.52 -0.20 20.54
N VAL A 200 6.82 0.88 20.89
CA VAL A 200 7.29 2.26 20.65
C VAL A 200 8.61 2.50 21.36
N ASP A 201 8.71 2.15 22.65
CA ASP A 201 9.94 2.32 23.43
C ASP A 201 11.10 1.48 22.87
N ALA A 202 10.84 0.22 22.50
CA ALA A 202 11.85 -0.67 21.95
C ALA A 202 12.41 -0.17 20.60
N ILE A 203 11.57 0.38 19.72
CA ILE A 203 12.02 0.93 18.44
C ILE A 203 12.74 2.25 18.65
N ASN A 204 12.20 3.17 19.48
CA ASN A 204 12.84 4.47 19.75
C ASN A 204 14.16 4.37 20.51
N ALA A 205 14.43 3.25 21.19
CA ALA A 205 15.71 3.00 21.82
C ALA A 205 16.84 2.66 20.81
N ILE A 206 16.50 2.44 19.55
CA ILE A 206 17.45 2.09 18.49
C ILE A 206 17.90 3.40 17.81
N ASP A 207 19.21 3.68 17.86
CA ASP A 207 19.77 4.86 17.20
C ASP A 207 19.45 4.87 15.69
N GLY A 208 18.90 5.98 15.20
CA GLY A 208 18.48 6.14 13.81
C GLY A 208 17.05 5.72 13.50
N LEU A 209 16.27 5.27 14.50
CA LEU A 209 14.83 5.00 14.35
C LEU A 209 14.00 5.94 15.23
N THR A 210 12.86 6.35 14.70
CA THR A 210 11.82 7.09 15.43
C THR A 210 10.46 6.58 14.99
N VAL A 211 9.62 6.19 15.95
CA VAL A 211 8.24 5.78 15.66
C VAL A 211 7.38 7.00 15.41
N GLU A 212 6.84 7.12 14.23
CA GLU A 212 5.85 8.14 13.87
C GLU A 212 4.47 7.77 14.41
N TYR A 213 4.07 6.52 14.21
CA TYR A 213 2.88 5.92 14.83
C TYR A 213 3.04 4.39 14.93
N TYR A 214 2.33 3.80 15.86
CA TYR A 214 2.13 2.36 15.98
C TYR A 214 0.77 2.08 16.60
N ASP A 215 -0.09 1.39 15.87
CA ASP A 215 -1.44 1.04 16.29
C ASP A 215 -1.66 -0.47 16.24
N ILE A 216 -2.42 -0.98 17.20
CA ILE A 216 -2.96 -2.33 17.21
C ILE A 216 -4.45 -2.19 16.96
N VAL A 217 -4.92 -2.71 15.84
CA VAL A 217 -6.30 -2.56 15.37
C VAL A 217 -6.95 -3.91 15.15
N ASP A 218 -8.26 -3.97 15.27
CA ASP A 218 -9.05 -5.11 14.81
C ASP A 218 -9.14 -5.06 13.29
N LYS A 219 -8.86 -6.17 12.62
CA LYS A 219 -8.90 -6.24 11.15
C LYS A 219 -10.33 -6.32 10.57
N THR A 220 -11.33 -6.47 11.43
CA THR A 220 -12.73 -6.69 11.03
C THR A 220 -13.63 -5.51 11.30
N THR A 221 -13.21 -4.60 12.15
CA THR A 221 -13.89 -3.35 12.49
C THR A 221 -13.20 -2.16 11.88
#